data_d8ac0d3cca7fa42123758870e08530f0
#
_entry.id   d8ac0d3cca7fa42123758870e08530f0
#
_cell.length_a   1.000
_cell.length_b   1.000
_cell.length_c   1.000
_cell.angle_alpha   90.00
_cell.angle_beta   90.00
_cell.angle_gamma   90.00
#
_symmetry.space_group_name_H-M   'P 1'
#
loop_
_entity.id
_entity.type
_entity.pdbx_description
1 polymer ?
#
loop_
_entity_poly.entity_id
_entity_poly.type
_entity_poly.pdbx_seq_one_letter_code
_entity_poly.pdbx_strand_id
1 'polypeptide(L)'
;MSSFGSDTPFMLLAKLKVKEDKVAEYLEIADKTDKSVEAEEPGMLHHTFDQDPDDPFRFVWSEVYKNDDALLAHLANPALGVYLDAHAELGTDLSVEFYGTVGDKVIEAMNATGVPYMVFKTKFGYSRV
;
A
#
# COMPACT_ATOMS: atom_id res chain seq x y z
N MET A 1 26.64 1.02 11.24
CA MET A 1 26.00 1.84 10.19
C MET A 1 24.61 1.29 9.90
N SER A 2 23.64 2.13 9.89
CA SER A 2 22.30 1.70 9.55
C SER A 2 22.17 1.48 8.04
N SER A 3 21.58 0.35 7.66
CA SER A 3 21.24 0.06 6.27
C SER A 3 19.88 0.63 5.89
N PHE A 4 19.20 1.30 6.82
CA PHE A 4 17.84 1.79 6.62
C PHE A 4 17.77 3.30 6.80
N GLY A 5 17.27 3.97 5.79
CA GLY A 5 17.05 5.41 5.76
C GLY A 5 16.02 5.73 4.70
N SER A 6 15.89 6.99 4.30
CA SER A 6 14.92 7.44 3.31
C SER A 6 15.15 6.86 1.91
N ASP A 7 16.32 6.30 1.67
CA ASP A 7 16.71 5.75 0.37
C ASP A 7 16.83 4.22 0.40
N THR A 8 16.17 3.57 1.35
CA THR A 8 16.18 2.10 1.47
C THR A 8 14.77 1.54 1.30
N PRO A 9 14.68 0.26 0.85
CA PRO A 9 13.37 -0.39 0.70
C PRO A 9 12.61 -0.49 2.02
N PHE A 10 11.29 -0.43 1.93
CA PHE A 10 10.41 -0.67 3.06
C PHE A 10 9.14 -1.37 2.60
N MET A 11 8.45 -2.01 3.55
CA MET A 11 7.19 -2.70 3.28
C MET A 11 6.01 -1.86 3.72
N LEU A 12 4.89 -2.06 3.02
CA LEU A 12 3.61 -1.50 3.40
C LEU A 12 2.55 -2.60 3.30
N LEU A 13 1.74 -2.71 4.34
CA LEU A 13 0.53 -3.54 4.32
C LEU A 13 -0.68 -2.63 4.41
N ALA A 14 -1.55 -2.70 3.41
CA ALA A 14 -2.83 -1.99 3.42
C ALA A 14 -3.94 -3.01 3.67
N LYS A 15 -4.55 -2.93 4.85
CA LYS A 15 -5.56 -3.87 5.33
C LYS A 15 -6.94 -3.30 5.13
N LEU A 16 -7.85 -4.10 4.60
CA LEU A 16 -9.21 -3.63 4.29
C LEU A 16 -10.22 -4.75 4.33
N LYS A 17 -11.49 -4.37 4.30
CA LYS A 17 -12.61 -5.29 4.09
C LYS A 17 -13.43 -4.83 2.90
N VAL A 18 -14.05 -5.80 2.22
CA VAL A 18 -14.95 -5.58 1.11
C VAL A 18 -16.37 -5.92 1.55
N LYS A 19 -17.36 -5.14 1.13
CA LYS A 19 -18.76 -5.42 1.42
C LYS A 19 -19.15 -6.76 0.81
N GLU A 20 -20.04 -7.49 1.51
CA GLU A 20 -20.34 -8.89 1.26
C GLU A 20 -20.71 -9.20 -0.20
N ASP A 21 -21.51 -8.37 -0.83
CA ASP A 21 -22.00 -8.59 -2.20
C ASP A 21 -21.17 -7.85 -3.26
N LYS A 22 -19.99 -7.33 -2.88
CA LYS A 22 -19.17 -6.47 -3.75
C LYS A 22 -17.78 -7.04 -4.07
N VAL A 23 -17.51 -8.28 -3.67
CA VAL A 23 -16.17 -8.86 -3.84
C VAL A 23 -15.75 -8.94 -5.30
N ALA A 24 -16.61 -9.45 -6.19
CA ALA A 24 -16.27 -9.59 -7.60
C ALA A 24 -15.97 -8.24 -8.25
N GLU A 25 -16.78 -7.24 -7.98
CA GLU A 25 -16.60 -5.89 -8.49
C GLU A 25 -15.31 -5.26 -7.94
N TYR A 26 -15.06 -5.46 -6.64
CA TYR A 26 -13.85 -4.94 -5.99
C TYR A 26 -12.59 -5.55 -6.58
N LEU A 27 -12.56 -6.88 -6.80
CA LEU A 27 -11.41 -7.57 -7.39
C LEU A 27 -11.10 -7.07 -8.80
N GLU A 28 -12.11 -6.75 -9.57
CA GLU A 28 -11.92 -6.19 -10.90
C GLU A 28 -11.24 -4.82 -10.85
N ILE A 29 -11.67 -3.97 -9.93
CA ILE A 29 -11.07 -2.64 -9.74
C ILE A 29 -9.66 -2.77 -9.17
N ALA A 30 -9.44 -3.66 -8.22
CA ALA A 30 -8.12 -3.90 -7.64
C ALA A 30 -7.13 -4.39 -8.70
N ASP A 31 -7.57 -5.29 -9.58
CA ASP A 31 -6.72 -5.79 -10.68
C ASP A 31 -6.34 -4.67 -11.65
N LYS A 32 -7.28 -3.80 -11.99
CA LYS A 32 -7.00 -2.64 -12.83
C LYS A 32 -5.97 -1.71 -12.20
N THR A 33 -6.10 -1.46 -10.91
CA THR A 33 -5.15 -0.63 -10.17
C THR A 33 -3.76 -1.27 -10.17
N ASP A 34 -3.70 -2.57 -9.90
CA ASP A 34 -2.46 -3.33 -9.92
C ASP A 34 -1.75 -3.23 -11.28
N LYS A 35 -2.47 -3.37 -12.37
CA LYS A 35 -1.88 -3.27 -13.72
C LYS A 35 -1.33 -1.87 -14.00
N SER A 36 -2.00 -0.83 -13.53
CA SER A 36 -1.52 0.54 -13.65
C SER A 36 -0.24 0.75 -12.86
N VAL A 37 -0.18 0.24 -11.63
CA VAL A 37 1.01 0.31 -10.78
C VAL A 37 2.18 -0.40 -11.46
N GLU A 38 1.95 -1.62 -11.93
CA GLU A 38 2.98 -2.39 -12.61
C GLU A 38 3.56 -1.64 -13.83
N ALA A 39 2.70 -1.01 -14.60
CA ALA A 39 3.11 -0.32 -15.84
C ALA A 39 3.82 1.01 -15.55
N GLU A 40 3.47 1.72 -14.47
CA GLU A 40 3.86 3.12 -14.29
C GLU A 40 4.76 3.39 -13.09
N GLU A 41 4.93 2.41 -12.20
CA GLU A 41 5.67 2.61 -10.96
C GLU A 41 6.83 1.61 -10.82
N PRO A 42 7.96 1.85 -11.50
CA PRO A 42 9.10 0.92 -11.43
C PRO A 42 9.71 0.80 -10.02
N GLY A 43 9.44 1.75 -9.14
CA GLY A 43 9.90 1.71 -7.74
C GLY A 43 9.04 0.84 -6.82
N MET A 44 7.90 0.35 -7.29
CA MET A 44 7.10 -0.64 -6.59
C MET A 44 7.66 -2.03 -6.89
N LEU A 45 8.40 -2.60 -5.96
CA LEU A 45 9.15 -3.84 -6.16
C LEU A 45 8.32 -5.09 -5.93
N HIS A 46 7.23 -4.98 -5.21
CA HIS A 46 6.30 -6.06 -4.93
C HIS A 46 4.92 -5.46 -4.70
N HIS A 47 3.90 -6.02 -5.32
CA HIS A 47 2.54 -5.50 -5.21
C HIS A 47 1.55 -6.62 -5.44
N THR A 48 0.99 -7.16 -4.35
CA THR A 48 0.01 -8.26 -4.43
C THR A 48 -1.21 -7.95 -3.59
N PHE A 49 -2.34 -8.49 -4.02
CA PHE A 49 -3.62 -8.36 -3.30
C PHE A 49 -3.97 -9.74 -2.76
N ASP A 50 -3.92 -9.89 -1.44
CA ASP A 50 -3.95 -11.18 -0.77
C ASP A 50 -5.23 -11.33 0.06
N GLN A 51 -5.88 -12.48 -0.04
CA GLN A 51 -7.13 -12.75 0.66
C GLN A 51 -6.87 -13.50 1.97
N ASP A 52 -7.58 -13.08 3.03
CA ASP A 52 -7.55 -13.78 4.32
C ASP A 52 -8.16 -15.18 4.14
N PRO A 53 -7.46 -16.24 4.58
CA PRO A 53 -7.97 -17.62 4.43
C PRO A 53 -9.22 -17.91 5.26
N ASP A 54 -9.47 -17.12 6.31
CA ASP A 54 -10.58 -17.34 7.24
C ASP A 54 -11.72 -16.35 7.05
N ASP A 55 -11.51 -15.29 6.28
CA ASP A 55 -12.52 -14.26 6.02
C ASP A 55 -12.49 -13.85 4.55
N PRO A 56 -13.44 -14.31 3.72
CA PRO A 56 -13.43 -14.04 2.28
C PRO A 56 -13.64 -12.56 1.92
N PHE A 57 -13.97 -11.72 2.89
CA PHE A 57 -14.18 -10.29 2.67
C PHE A 57 -12.98 -9.45 3.11
N ARG A 58 -11.98 -10.06 3.72
CA ARG A 58 -10.79 -9.38 4.21
C ARG A 58 -9.62 -9.59 3.26
N PHE A 59 -8.98 -8.46 2.90
CA PHE A 59 -7.85 -8.47 1.97
C PHE A 59 -6.73 -7.59 2.49
N VAL A 60 -5.53 -7.86 2.01
CA VAL A 60 -4.35 -7.06 2.32
C VAL A 60 -3.59 -6.81 1.02
N TRP A 61 -3.25 -5.55 0.75
CA TRP A 61 -2.23 -5.22 -0.23
C TRP A 61 -0.87 -5.41 0.44
N SER A 62 -0.01 -6.23 -0.15
CA SER A 62 1.38 -6.39 0.29
C SER A 62 2.27 -5.67 -0.69
N GLU A 63 3.01 -4.67 -0.22
CA GLU A 63 3.77 -3.76 -1.07
C GLU A 63 5.19 -3.59 -0.55
N VAL A 64 6.15 -3.54 -1.48
CA VAL A 64 7.54 -3.20 -1.16
C VAL A 64 7.95 -2.03 -2.06
N TYR A 65 8.37 -0.95 -1.45
CA TYR A 65 8.83 0.26 -2.13
C TYR A 65 10.34 0.33 -2.12
N LYS A 66 10.91 0.77 -3.23
CA LYS A 66 12.36 0.94 -3.34
C LYS A 66 12.90 1.98 -2.37
N ASN A 67 12.14 3.06 -2.17
CA ASN A 67 12.51 4.19 -1.32
C ASN A 67 11.29 5.10 -1.12
N ASP A 68 11.50 6.22 -0.41
CA ASP A 68 10.44 7.20 -0.17
C ASP A 68 9.83 7.76 -1.47
N ASP A 69 10.68 8.06 -2.47
CA ASP A 69 10.20 8.61 -3.73
C ASP A 69 9.25 7.66 -4.45
N ALA A 70 9.48 6.35 -4.32
CA ALA A 70 8.58 5.35 -4.91
C ALA A 70 7.18 5.42 -4.30
N LEU A 71 7.09 5.62 -2.99
CA LEU A 71 5.78 5.79 -2.34
C LEU A 71 5.13 7.11 -2.73
N LEU A 72 5.90 8.19 -2.79
CA LEU A 72 5.35 9.48 -3.22
C LEU A 72 4.80 9.39 -4.66
N ALA A 73 5.49 8.66 -5.54
CA ALA A 73 4.99 8.41 -6.89
C ALA A 73 3.69 7.60 -6.88
N HIS A 74 3.59 6.61 -5.98
CA HIS A 74 2.36 5.83 -5.83
C HIS A 74 1.18 6.71 -5.40
N LEU A 75 1.40 7.55 -4.40
CA LEU A 75 0.35 8.46 -3.91
C LEU A 75 -0.06 9.51 -4.96
N ALA A 76 0.82 9.82 -5.91
CA ALA A 76 0.54 10.75 -7.00
C ALA A 76 -0.07 10.07 -8.23
N ASN A 77 -0.12 8.74 -8.28
CA ASN A 77 -0.69 8.01 -9.40
C ASN A 77 -2.22 8.19 -9.43
N PRO A 78 -2.79 8.72 -10.53
CA PRO A 78 -4.24 8.92 -10.59
C PRO A 78 -5.06 7.64 -10.38
N ALA A 79 -4.50 6.48 -10.74
CA ALA A 79 -5.19 5.21 -10.53
C ALA A 79 -5.46 4.92 -9.05
N LEU A 80 -4.58 5.40 -8.15
CA LEU A 80 -4.81 5.24 -6.72
C LEU A 80 -6.04 6.03 -6.25
N GLY A 81 -6.22 7.25 -6.76
CA GLY A 81 -7.39 8.06 -6.44
C GLY A 81 -8.69 7.37 -6.88
N VAL A 82 -8.69 6.80 -8.08
CA VAL A 82 -9.84 6.03 -8.60
C VAL A 82 -10.11 4.82 -7.70
N TYR A 83 -9.06 4.11 -7.29
CA TYR A 83 -9.19 2.97 -6.38
C TYR A 83 -9.77 3.39 -5.02
N LEU A 84 -9.27 4.45 -4.43
CA LEU A 84 -9.74 4.92 -3.12
C LEU A 84 -11.21 5.37 -3.17
N ASP A 85 -11.63 6.01 -4.26
CA ASP A 85 -13.03 6.36 -4.47
C ASP A 85 -13.91 5.11 -4.54
N ALA A 86 -13.46 4.09 -5.26
CA ALA A 86 -14.16 2.81 -5.35
C ALA A 86 -14.22 2.12 -3.98
N HIS A 87 -13.10 2.14 -3.23
CA HIS A 87 -13.07 1.55 -1.90
C HIS A 87 -14.09 2.23 -0.96
N ALA A 88 -14.26 3.53 -1.06
CA ALA A 88 -15.23 4.25 -0.23
C ALA A 88 -16.67 3.73 -0.43
N GLU A 89 -16.98 3.24 -1.62
CA GLU A 89 -18.30 2.70 -1.93
C GLU A 89 -18.42 1.19 -1.69
N LEU A 90 -17.38 0.44 -2.01
CA LEU A 90 -17.42 -1.02 -2.08
C LEU A 90 -16.76 -1.71 -0.87
N GLY A 91 -16.03 -0.97 -0.06
CA GLY A 91 -15.26 -1.52 1.05
C GLY A 91 -15.41 -0.77 2.35
N THR A 92 -14.70 -1.27 3.36
CA THR A 92 -14.63 -0.67 4.71
C THR A 92 -13.24 -0.91 5.29
N ASP A 93 -12.95 -0.28 6.43
CA ASP A 93 -11.80 -0.63 7.30
C ASP A 93 -10.44 -0.58 6.60
N LEU A 94 -10.15 0.49 5.87
CA LEU A 94 -8.84 0.67 5.27
C LEU A 94 -7.87 1.26 6.30
N SER A 95 -6.76 0.56 6.54
CA SER A 95 -5.66 1.03 7.38
C SER A 95 -4.33 0.54 6.82
N VAL A 96 -3.25 1.26 7.14
CA VAL A 96 -1.93 1.01 6.58
C VAL A 96 -0.91 0.79 7.69
N GLU A 97 -0.02 -0.18 7.48
CA GLU A 97 1.15 -0.40 8.33
C GLU A 97 2.40 -0.33 7.48
N PHE A 98 3.38 0.45 7.95
CA PHE A 98 4.71 0.52 7.36
C PHE A 98 5.69 -0.30 8.20
N TYR A 99 6.61 -0.97 7.54
CA TYR A 99 7.70 -1.72 8.18
C TYR A 99 9.01 -1.27 7.55
N GLY A 100 9.75 -0.43 8.28
CA GLY A 100 10.98 0.14 7.75
C GLY A 100 11.22 1.56 8.27
N THR A 101 11.95 2.34 7.49
CA THR A 101 12.22 3.74 7.79
C THR A 101 11.66 4.60 6.67
N VAL A 102 10.75 5.50 7.02
CA VAL A 102 10.15 6.45 6.08
C VAL A 102 10.46 7.87 6.52
N GLY A 103 10.69 8.75 5.56
CA GLY A 103 11.05 10.13 5.83
C GLY A 103 9.84 11.04 6.06
N ASP A 104 10.15 12.31 6.41
CA ASP A 104 9.12 13.30 6.75
C ASP A 104 8.14 13.57 5.63
N LYS A 105 8.59 13.55 4.36
CA LYS A 105 7.71 13.79 3.22
C LYS A 105 6.67 12.68 3.05
N VAL A 106 7.04 11.44 3.36
CA VAL A 106 6.11 10.32 3.34
C VAL A 106 5.07 10.50 4.44
N ILE A 107 5.50 10.84 5.65
CA ILE A 107 4.60 11.09 6.78
C ILE A 107 3.61 12.21 6.45
N GLU A 108 4.10 13.30 5.89
CA GLU A 108 3.28 14.43 5.47
C GLU A 108 2.24 14.02 4.43
N ALA A 109 2.66 13.26 3.42
CA ALA A 109 1.77 12.78 2.37
C ALA A 109 0.73 11.79 2.91
N MET A 110 1.13 10.90 3.81
CA MET A 110 0.19 9.96 4.44
C MET A 110 -0.85 10.69 5.30
N ASN A 111 -0.43 11.70 6.05
CA ASN A 111 -1.36 12.51 6.83
C ASN A 111 -2.41 13.17 5.93
N ALA A 112 -2.01 13.60 4.74
CA ALA A 112 -2.91 14.24 3.78
C ALA A 112 -3.96 13.26 3.21
N THR A 113 -3.70 11.94 3.21
CA THR A 113 -4.67 10.96 2.71
C THR A 113 -5.86 10.76 3.64
N GLY A 114 -5.72 11.05 4.91
CA GLY A 114 -6.74 10.74 5.92
C GLY A 114 -6.85 9.27 6.29
N VAL A 115 -6.08 8.39 5.66
CA VAL A 115 -6.09 6.96 5.96
C VAL A 115 -5.30 6.69 7.24
N PRO A 116 -5.85 5.95 8.22
CA PRO A 116 -5.11 5.59 9.42
C PRO A 116 -3.87 4.77 9.07
N TYR A 117 -2.74 5.10 9.70
CA TYR A 117 -1.52 4.35 9.47
C TYR A 117 -0.65 4.28 10.71
N MET A 118 0.27 3.32 10.73
CA MET A 118 1.24 3.13 11.80
C MET A 118 2.60 2.78 11.17
N VAL A 119 3.68 3.29 11.75
CA VAL A 119 5.04 3.00 11.29
C VAL A 119 5.76 2.13 12.30
N PHE A 120 6.10 0.90 11.90
CA PHE A 120 6.95 0.01 12.66
C PHE A 120 8.38 0.24 12.19
N LYS A 121 9.14 1.02 12.94
CA LYS A 121 10.47 1.44 12.56
C LYS A 121 11.47 0.31 12.74
N THR A 122 12.22 0.02 11.69
CA THR A 122 13.22 -1.04 11.72
C THR A 122 14.32 -0.73 12.75
N LYS A 123 14.58 -1.67 13.64
CA LYS A 123 15.66 -1.59 14.63
C LYS A 123 16.94 -2.25 14.11
N PHE A 124 16.80 -3.38 13.42
CA PHE A 124 17.92 -4.08 12.79
C PHE A 124 17.36 -5.08 11.77
N GLY A 125 18.22 -5.53 10.90
CA GLY A 125 17.87 -6.45 9.84
C GLY A 125 18.48 -6.03 8.52
N TYR A 126 18.07 -6.69 7.45
CA TYR A 126 18.52 -6.34 6.10
C TYR A 126 17.44 -6.66 5.08
N SER A 127 17.54 -6.05 3.90
CA SER A 127 16.69 -6.34 2.76
C SER A 127 17.57 -6.56 1.53
N ARG A 128 17.21 -7.56 0.70
CA ARG A 128 17.92 -7.85 -0.55
C ARG A 128 17.10 -7.51 -1.79
N VAL A 129 16.01 -6.80 -1.61
CA VAL A 129 15.20 -6.30 -2.74
C VAL A 129 15.65 -4.94 -3.20
#